data_f5fa4a4aabfae073d57532f8db8dbec1
#
_entry.id   f5fa4a4aabfae073d57532f8db8dbec1
#
_cell.length_a   1.000
_cell.length_b   1.000
_cell.length_c   1.000
_cell.angle_alpha   90.00
_cell.angle_beta   90.00
_cell.angle_gamma   90.00
#
_symmetry.space_group_name_H-M   'P 1'
#
loop_
_entity.id
_entity.type
_entity.pdbx_description
1 polymer ?
#
loop_
_entity_poly.entity_id
_entity_poly.type
_entity_poly.pdbx_seq_one_letter_code
_entity_poly.pdbx_strand_id
1 'polypeptide(L)' 'MTKVFLERKIEEVIVNYEPRVQLQNVAVDDDQDRNRLVVDIYFYVVGVPGPQVVQTFLQRVR' A
#
# COMPACT_ATOMS: atom_id res chain seq x y z
N MET A 1 2.76 7.34 14.52
CA MET A 1 2.23 6.32 13.60
C MET A 1 3.35 5.40 13.15
N THR A 2 3.20 4.12 13.32
CA THR A 2 4.19 3.14 12.91
C THR A 2 3.89 2.64 11.50
N LYS A 3 4.93 2.09 10.84
CA LYS A 3 4.75 1.47 9.53
C LYS A 3 3.71 0.36 9.55
N VAL A 4 3.71 -0.45 10.62
CA VAL A 4 2.77 -1.57 10.75
C VAL A 4 1.34 -1.08 10.81
N PHE A 5 1.09 -0.01 11.54
CA PHE A 5 -0.24 0.58 11.63
C PHE A 5 -0.72 1.06 10.26
N LEU A 6 0.15 1.74 9.53
CA LEU A 6 -0.18 2.27 8.21
C LEU A 6 -0.44 1.13 7.21
N GLU A 7 0.38 0.10 7.24
CA GLU A 7 0.19 -1.07 6.39
C GLU A 7 -1.16 -1.72 6.63
N ARG A 8 -1.54 -1.93 7.89
CA ARG A 8 -2.82 -2.53 8.24
C ARG A 8 -4.00 -1.67 7.78
N LYS A 9 -3.87 -0.35 7.93
CA LYS A 9 -4.92 0.57 7.54
C LYS A 9 -5.15 0.53 6.03
N ILE A 10 -4.08 0.48 5.26
CA ILE A 10 -4.14 0.37 3.80
C ILE A 10 -4.77 -0.96 3.40
N GLU A 11 -4.36 -2.07 4.02
CA GLU A 11 -4.93 -3.38 3.76
C GLU A 11 -6.43 -3.39 4.00
N GLU A 12 -6.86 -2.83 5.12
CA GLU A 12 -8.27 -2.78 5.50
C GLU A 12 -9.09 -2.00 4.48
N VAL A 13 -8.58 -0.86 4.03
CA VAL A 13 -9.27 -0.03 3.04
C VAL A 13 -9.39 -0.77 1.71
N ILE A 14 -8.32 -1.40 1.25
CA ILE A 14 -8.32 -2.10 -0.03
C ILE A 14 -9.30 -3.27 0.00
N VAL A 15 -9.28 -4.07 1.05
CA VAL A 15 -10.17 -5.23 1.19
C VAL A 15 -11.63 -4.79 1.21
N ASN A 16 -11.94 -3.68 1.86
CA ASN A 16 -13.31 -3.19 1.98
C ASN A 16 -13.84 -2.60 0.67
N TYR A 17 -12.99 -1.93 -0.10
CA TYR A 17 -13.43 -1.22 -1.30
C TYR A 17 -13.31 -2.03 -2.58
N GLU A 18 -12.39 -3.00 -2.62
CA GLU A 18 -12.14 -3.78 -3.83
C GLU A 18 -12.14 -5.28 -3.51
N PRO A 19 -13.32 -5.90 -3.40
CA PRO A 19 -13.38 -7.32 -3.08
C PRO A 19 -12.77 -8.25 -4.16
N ARG A 20 -12.57 -7.73 -5.37
CA ARG A 20 -11.92 -8.49 -6.44
C ARG A 20 -10.40 -8.47 -6.36
N VAL A 21 -9.86 -7.64 -5.49
CA VAL A 21 -8.42 -7.52 -5.28
C VAL A 21 -8.00 -8.45 -4.16
N GLN A 22 -7.02 -9.29 -4.46
CA GLN A 22 -6.40 -10.13 -3.45
C GLN A 22 -5.07 -9.52 -3.06
N LEU A 23 -5.02 -8.94 -1.88
CA LEU A 23 -3.83 -8.25 -1.41
C LEU A 23 -2.73 -9.24 -1.10
N GLN A 24 -1.54 -9.01 -1.65
CA GLN A 24 -0.36 -9.82 -1.39
C GLN A 24 0.50 -9.24 -0.28
N ASN A 25 0.83 -7.97 -0.42
CA ASN A 25 1.73 -7.32 0.52
C ASN A 25 1.61 -5.81 0.41
N VAL A 26 1.91 -5.14 1.50
CA VAL A 26 2.03 -3.68 1.54
C VAL A 26 3.37 -3.37 2.20
N ALA A 27 4.21 -2.64 1.51
CA ALA A 27 5.51 -2.21 2.03
C ALA A 27 5.52 -0.70 2.17
N VAL A 28 5.97 -0.23 3.31
CA VAL A 28 6.07 1.20 3.59
C VAL A 28 7.54 1.52 3.90
N ASP A 29 8.13 2.40 3.12
CA ASP A 29 9.49 2.88 3.34
C ASP A 29 9.47 4.35 3.71
N ASP A 30 10.42 4.72 4.55
CA ASP A 30 10.57 6.07 5.04
C ASP A 30 11.64 6.80 4.23
N ASP A 31 11.20 7.73 3.38
CA ASP A 31 12.11 8.56 2.60
C ASP A 31 12.35 9.88 3.34
N GLN A 32 13.31 9.86 4.24
CA GLN A 32 13.61 11.02 5.09
C GLN A 32 14.15 12.21 4.31
N ASP A 33 14.88 11.97 3.24
CA ASP A 33 15.48 13.03 2.44
C ASP A 33 14.43 13.92 1.79
N ARG A 34 13.29 13.33 1.43
CA ARG A 34 12.18 14.05 0.80
C ARG A 34 11.00 14.24 1.71
N ASN A 35 11.16 13.87 2.97
CA ASN A 35 10.14 14.02 4.00
C ASN A 35 8.80 13.41 3.60
N ARG A 36 8.86 12.18 3.09
CA ARG A 36 7.67 11.46 2.61
C ARG A 36 7.78 9.96 2.92
N LEU A 37 6.65 9.28 2.82
CA LEU A 37 6.59 7.83 2.89
C LEU A 37 6.34 7.28 1.50
N VAL A 38 7.06 6.22 1.15
CA VAL A 38 6.85 5.50 -0.09
C VAL A 38 6.06 4.24 0.22
N VAL A 39 4.91 4.07 -0.41
CA VAL A 39 4.03 2.93 -0.17
C VAL A 39 3.94 2.10 -1.44
N ASP A 40 4.34 0.83 -1.35
CA ASP A 40 4.24 -0.13 -2.43
C ASP A 40 3.15 -1.14 -2.09
N ILE A 41 2.19 -1.30 -2.98
CA ILE A 41 1.07 -2.22 -2.78
C ILE A 41 1.13 -3.30 -3.84
N TYR A 42 1.25 -4.56 -3.39
CA TYR A 42 1.33 -5.73 -4.27
C TYR A 42 0.02 -6.50 -4.15
N PHE A 43 -0.63 -6.77 -5.28
CA PHE A 43 -1.93 -7.42 -5.25
C PHE A 43 -2.20 -8.18 -6.55
N TYR A 44 -3.19 -9.09 -6.48
CA TYR A 44 -3.76 -9.76 -7.65
C TYR A 44 -5.18 -9.27 -7.84
N VAL A 45 -5.57 -9.15 -9.11
CA VAL A 45 -6.96 -8.81 -9.47
C VAL A 45 -7.57 -10.02 -10.14
N VAL A 46 -8.79 -10.38 -9.75
CA VAL A 46 -9.51 -11.50 -10.34
C VAL A 46 -9.72 -11.23 -11.84
N GLY A 47 -9.28 -12.18 -12.66
CA GLY A 47 -9.40 -12.08 -14.11
C GLY A 47 -8.23 -11.40 -14.81
N VAL A 48 -7.27 -10.86 -14.06
CA VAL A 48 -6.06 -10.25 -14.61
C VAL A 48 -4.88 -11.15 -14.30
N PRO A 49 -4.15 -11.65 -15.30
CA PRO A 49 -2.99 -12.51 -15.03
C PRO A 49 -1.82 -11.73 -14.46
N GLY A 50 -1.13 -12.38 -13.50
CA GLY A 50 0.08 -11.84 -12.91
C GLY A 50 -0.16 -10.84 -11.79
N PRO A 51 0.88 -10.60 -10.98
CA PRO A 51 0.79 -9.64 -9.89
C PRO A 51 0.79 -8.20 -10.40
N GLN A 52 0.09 -7.35 -9.66
CA GLN A 52 0.05 -5.93 -9.92
C GLN A 52 0.76 -5.19 -8.80
N VAL A 53 1.41 -4.08 -9.14
CA VAL A 53 2.12 -3.25 -8.17
C VAL A 53 1.70 -1.80 -8.37
N VAL A 54 1.33 -1.16 -7.27
CA VAL A 54 1.05 0.28 -7.26
C VAL A 54 1.98 0.92 -6.25
N GLN A 55 2.70 1.95 -6.69
CA GLN A 55 3.55 2.74 -5.81
C GLN A 55 2.93 4.12 -5.63
N THR A 56 2.82 4.56 -4.40
CA THR A 56 2.31 5.89 -4.09
C THR A 56 3.18 6.54 -3.03
N PHE A 57 3.05 7.85 -2.91
CA PHE A 57 3.84 8.62 -1.96
C PHE A 57 2.90 9.38 -1.03
N LEU A 58 3.18 9.29 0.26
CA LEU A 58 2.45 10.04 1.27
C LEU A 58 3.38 11.07 1.86
N GLN A 59 3.06 12.33 1.70
CA GLN A 59 3.85 13.41 2.24
C GLN A 59 3.66 13.50 3.75
N ARG A 60 4.75 13.63 4.48
CA ARG A 60 4.67 13.84 5.91
C ARG A 60 4.17 15.22 6.21
N VAL A 61 3.28 15.28 7.19
CA VAL A 61 2.82 16.55 7.75
C VAL A 61 3.41 16.68 9.13
N ARG A 62 4.09 17.78 9.40
CA ARG A 62 4.63 18.05 10.72
C ARG A 62 3.59 18.66 11.63
#